data_e6e218d30c598ab8fd9252ab39fbc853
#
_entry.id   e6e218d30c598ab8fd9252ab39fbc853
#
_cell.length_a   1.000
_cell.length_b   1.000
_cell.length_c   1.000
_cell.angle_alpha   90.00
_cell.angle_beta   90.00
_cell.angle_gamma   90.00
#
_symmetry.space_group_name_H-M   'P 1'
#
loop_
_entity.id
_entity.type
_entity.pdbx_description
1 polymer ?
#
loop_
_entity_poly.entity_id
_entity_poly.type
_entity_poly.pdbx_seq_one_letter_code
_entity_poly.pdbx_strand_id
1 'polypeptide(L)'
;FTETVAKMATAFDMSAEVAGDAMAKLANVYQIPIANIDKLGDAINQLSNESPAKASDIVSSLSRVGGVAKGFGLTELQAASLANAFVSLGKPPEVAGTAINGMLMKLSTVDKQGPKFKAALSAMGMSAEGLKKAIATDAQGALLGFLQT
;
A
#
# COMPACT_ATOMS: atom_id res chain seq x y z
N PHE A 1 0.76 20.18 12.25
CA PHE A 1 1.03 18.73 12.36
C PHE A 1 0.43 18.15 13.65
N THR A 2 0.79 18.68 14.81
CA THR A 2 0.35 18.15 16.12
C THR A 2 -1.18 18.10 16.25
N GLU A 3 -1.89 19.17 15.89
CA GLU A 3 -3.35 19.20 15.93
C GLU A 3 -3.97 18.17 14.99
N THR A 4 -3.46 18.08 13.77
CA THR A 4 -3.92 17.13 12.76
C THR A 4 -3.73 15.69 13.25
N VAL A 5 -2.55 15.38 13.80
CA VAL A 5 -2.24 14.06 14.36
C VAL A 5 -3.15 13.72 15.55
N ALA A 6 -3.45 14.68 16.42
CA ALA A 6 -4.36 14.46 17.55
C ALA A 6 -5.79 14.10 17.07
N LYS A 7 -6.27 14.78 16.02
CA LYS A 7 -7.56 14.45 15.40
C LYS A 7 -7.56 13.06 14.78
N MET A 8 -6.48 12.69 14.06
CA MET A 8 -6.31 11.37 13.49
C MET A 8 -6.24 10.28 14.55
N ALA A 9 -5.50 10.51 15.63
CA ALA A 9 -5.40 9.55 16.73
C ALA A 9 -6.78 9.22 17.32
N THR A 10 -7.60 10.24 17.50
CA THR A 10 -8.99 10.05 17.98
C THR A 10 -9.84 9.30 16.94
N ALA A 11 -9.79 9.72 15.68
CA ALA A 11 -10.58 9.10 14.60
C ALA A 11 -10.18 7.65 14.33
N PHE A 12 -8.90 7.32 14.51
CA PHE A 12 -8.36 5.97 14.24
C PHE A 12 -8.32 5.07 15.48
N ASP A 13 -8.77 5.57 16.62
CA ASP A 13 -8.68 4.85 17.91
C ASP A 13 -7.24 4.40 18.22
N MET A 14 -6.30 5.32 18.08
CA MET A 14 -4.88 5.13 18.32
C MET A 14 -4.39 6.14 19.36
N SER A 15 -3.26 5.84 20.03
CA SER A 15 -2.58 6.86 20.82
C SER A 15 -2.00 7.95 19.90
N ALA A 16 -1.90 9.19 20.42
CA ALA A 16 -1.32 10.30 19.66
C ALA A 16 0.14 10.04 19.28
N GLU A 17 0.89 9.35 20.13
CA GLU A 17 2.28 8.96 19.87
C GLU A 17 2.37 8.01 18.68
N VAL A 18 1.59 6.91 18.68
CA VAL A 18 1.58 5.92 17.60
C VAL A 18 1.10 6.53 16.28
N ALA A 19 0.05 7.35 16.32
CA ALA A 19 -0.45 8.05 15.14
C ALA A 19 0.59 9.04 14.60
N GLY A 20 1.25 9.77 15.49
CA GLY A 20 2.30 10.74 15.13
C GLY A 20 3.50 10.08 14.46
N ASP A 21 4.00 9.01 15.02
CA ASP A 21 5.13 8.25 14.46
C ASP A 21 4.79 7.66 13.09
N ALA A 22 3.61 7.06 12.97
CA ALA A 22 3.17 6.49 11.70
C ALA A 22 3.02 7.55 10.61
N MET A 23 2.37 8.68 10.92
CA MET A 23 2.17 9.76 9.96
C MET A 23 3.49 10.45 9.59
N ALA A 24 4.39 10.66 10.54
CA ALA A 24 5.72 11.21 10.28
C ALA A 24 6.53 10.30 9.36
N LYS A 25 6.49 9.00 9.61
CA LYS A 25 7.16 8.00 8.77
C LYS A 25 6.60 7.99 7.34
N LEU A 26 5.29 7.99 7.18
CA LEU A 26 4.63 8.02 5.87
C LEU A 26 4.91 9.33 5.13
N ALA A 27 4.85 10.46 5.84
CA ALA A 27 5.19 11.76 5.28
C ALA A 27 6.64 11.79 4.75
N ASN A 28 7.57 11.21 5.50
CA ASN A 28 8.97 11.12 5.08
C ASN A 28 9.17 10.21 3.87
N VAL A 29 8.58 9.01 3.88
CA VAL A 29 8.71 8.02 2.80
C VAL A 29 8.13 8.55 1.49
N TYR A 30 6.94 9.13 1.53
CA TYR A 30 6.25 9.65 0.35
C TYR A 30 6.54 11.13 0.07
N GLN A 31 7.38 11.77 0.91
CA GLN A 31 7.70 13.19 0.81
C GLN A 31 6.45 14.07 0.79
N ILE A 32 5.48 13.73 1.64
CA ILE A 32 4.23 14.47 1.77
C ILE A 32 4.51 15.76 2.57
N PRO A 33 4.20 16.94 2.03
CA PRO A 33 4.26 18.17 2.83
C PRO A 33 3.37 18.07 4.08
N ILE A 34 3.84 18.56 5.21
CA ILE A 34 3.11 18.53 6.49
C ILE A 34 1.69 19.09 6.34
N ALA A 35 1.52 20.13 5.51
CA ALA A 35 0.22 20.73 5.22
C ALA A 35 -0.75 19.80 4.48
N ASN A 36 -0.29 18.71 3.90
CA ASN A 36 -1.10 17.75 3.14
C ASN A 36 -1.30 16.41 3.85
N ILE A 37 -0.79 16.27 5.07
CA ILE A 37 -0.90 15.00 5.81
C ILE A 37 -2.35 14.70 6.22
N ASP A 38 -3.17 15.73 6.37
CA ASP A 38 -4.61 15.62 6.61
C ASP A 38 -5.32 14.86 5.51
N LYS A 39 -4.94 15.08 4.24
CA LYS A 39 -5.54 14.38 3.09
C LYS A 39 -5.33 12.88 3.16
N LEU A 40 -4.15 12.43 3.59
CA LEU A 40 -3.90 11.01 3.80
C LEU A 40 -4.75 10.47 4.96
N GLY A 41 -4.87 11.22 6.04
CA GLY A 41 -5.72 10.87 7.17
C GLY A 41 -7.19 10.75 6.79
N ASP A 42 -7.70 11.71 6.04
CA ASP A 42 -9.09 11.70 5.55
C ASP A 42 -9.35 10.50 4.62
N ALA A 43 -8.41 10.19 3.73
CA ALA A 43 -8.51 9.03 2.85
C ALA A 43 -8.55 7.71 3.64
N ILE A 44 -7.70 7.54 4.63
CA ILE A 44 -7.68 6.35 5.51
C ILE A 44 -8.99 6.24 6.28
N ASN A 45 -9.48 7.36 6.82
CA ASN A 45 -10.76 7.38 7.54
C ASN A 45 -11.92 6.98 6.63
N GLN A 46 -11.96 7.51 5.41
CA GLN A 46 -12.98 7.14 4.43
C GLN A 46 -12.92 5.66 4.07
N LEU A 47 -11.72 5.13 3.78
CA LEU A 47 -11.55 3.70 3.50
C LEU A 47 -12.06 2.83 4.65
N SER A 48 -11.75 3.21 5.89
CA SER A 48 -12.22 2.50 7.07
C SER A 48 -13.75 2.55 7.24
N ASN A 49 -14.37 3.68 6.92
CA ASN A 49 -15.82 3.83 6.99
C ASN A 49 -16.57 3.02 5.91
N GLU A 50 -15.92 2.78 4.78
CA GLU A 50 -16.52 2.08 3.63
C GLU A 50 -16.16 0.59 3.56
N SER A 51 -15.39 0.08 4.51
CA SER A 51 -14.89 -1.29 4.49
C SER A 51 -14.90 -1.91 5.90
N PRO A 52 -14.71 -3.25 6.02
CA PRO A 52 -14.56 -3.91 7.31
C PRO A 52 -13.24 -3.59 8.04
N ALA A 53 -12.28 -2.96 7.38
CA ALA A 53 -10.97 -2.68 7.95
C ALA A 53 -11.02 -1.53 8.95
N LYS A 54 -10.34 -1.69 10.09
CA LYS A 54 -10.13 -0.60 11.06
C LYS A 54 -9.06 0.37 10.53
N ALA A 55 -9.27 1.67 10.75
CA ALA A 55 -8.29 2.68 10.34
C ALA A 55 -6.90 2.42 10.94
N SER A 56 -6.80 2.01 12.21
CA SER A 56 -5.55 1.65 12.86
C SER A 56 -4.82 0.50 12.16
N ASP A 57 -5.55 -0.49 11.65
CA ASP A 57 -4.99 -1.63 10.93
C ASP A 57 -4.51 -1.22 9.53
N ILE A 58 -5.24 -0.33 8.86
CA ILE A 58 -4.82 0.25 7.57
C ILE A 58 -3.51 1.04 7.76
N VAL A 59 -3.43 1.89 8.78
CA VAL A 59 -2.23 2.67 9.11
C VAL A 59 -1.05 1.75 9.41
N SER A 60 -1.25 0.73 10.23
CA SER A 60 -0.20 -0.23 10.59
C SER A 60 0.31 -1.00 9.37
N SER A 61 -0.57 -1.49 8.53
CA SER A 61 -0.21 -2.18 7.29
C SER A 61 0.50 -1.23 6.31
N LEU A 62 -0.03 -0.03 6.10
CA LEU A 62 0.55 1.00 5.23
C LEU A 62 1.96 1.41 5.69
N SER A 63 2.19 1.53 6.98
CA SER A 63 3.52 1.84 7.54
C SER A 63 4.54 0.75 7.24
N ARG A 64 4.12 -0.50 7.13
CA ARG A 64 4.99 -1.65 6.80
C ARG A 64 5.33 -1.72 5.31
N VAL A 65 4.41 -1.30 4.44
CA VAL A 65 4.56 -1.43 2.99
C VAL A 65 5.03 -0.15 2.31
N GLY A 66 5.04 0.98 3.01
CA GLY A 66 5.25 2.30 2.42
C GLY A 66 6.49 2.40 1.54
N GLY A 67 7.65 1.92 2.01
CA GLY A 67 8.90 1.96 1.25
C GLY A 67 8.85 1.11 -0.02
N VAL A 68 8.35 -0.11 0.08
CA VAL A 68 8.22 -1.04 -1.06
C VAL A 68 7.17 -0.53 -2.05
N ALA A 69 6.03 -0.05 -1.57
CA ALA A 69 4.96 0.49 -2.41
C ALA A 69 5.43 1.72 -3.19
N LYS A 70 6.16 2.64 -2.56
CA LYS A 70 6.76 3.78 -3.25
C LYS A 70 7.76 3.34 -4.30
N GLY A 71 8.65 2.41 -3.97
CA GLY A 71 9.62 1.86 -4.90
C GLY A 71 9.00 1.15 -6.09
N PHE A 72 7.84 0.53 -5.90
CA PHE A 72 7.04 -0.05 -6.97
C PHE A 72 6.42 1.00 -7.89
N GLY A 73 6.15 2.21 -7.40
CA GLY A 73 5.56 3.32 -8.14
C GLY A 73 4.14 3.69 -7.70
N LEU A 74 3.68 3.19 -6.56
CA LEU A 74 2.38 3.54 -5.99
C LEU A 74 2.47 4.86 -5.21
N THR A 75 1.41 5.66 -5.30
CA THR A 75 1.22 6.82 -4.42
C THR A 75 0.78 6.37 -3.03
N GLU A 76 0.83 7.27 -2.05
CA GLU A 76 0.35 7.02 -0.68
C GLU A 76 -1.13 6.61 -0.64
N LEU A 77 -1.97 7.19 -1.50
CA LEU A 77 -3.39 6.86 -1.57
C LEU A 77 -3.62 5.49 -2.21
N GLN A 78 -2.87 5.15 -3.25
CA GLN A 78 -2.91 3.84 -3.89
C GLN A 78 -2.43 2.75 -2.94
N ALA A 79 -1.35 3.00 -2.20
CA ALA A 79 -0.84 2.08 -1.20
C ALA A 79 -1.82 1.90 -0.03
N ALA A 80 -2.49 2.97 0.41
CA ALA A 80 -3.53 2.89 1.44
C ALA A 80 -4.72 2.05 0.99
N SER A 81 -5.16 2.20 -0.26
CA SER A 81 -6.23 1.38 -0.84
C SER A 81 -5.87 -0.09 -0.91
N LEU A 82 -4.62 -0.40 -1.28
CA LEU A 82 -4.12 -1.78 -1.30
C LEU A 82 -4.05 -2.38 0.10
N ALA A 83 -3.55 -1.63 1.08
CA ALA A 83 -3.52 -2.03 2.48
C ALA A 83 -4.93 -2.32 3.01
N ASN A 84 -5.89 -1.43 2.71
CA ASN A 84 -7.29 -1.61 3.06
C ASN A 84 -7.88 -2.90 2.48
N ALA A 85 -7.60 -3.21 1.21
CA ALA A 85 -8.09 -4.42 0.57
C ALA A 85 -7.61 -5.69 1.28
N PHE A 86 -6.32 -5.76 1.61
CA PHE A 86 -5.74 -6.94 2.29
C PHE A 86 -6.22 -7.06 3.75
N VAL A 87 -6.31 -5.96 4.48
CA VAL A 87 -6.83 -5.96 5.86
C VAL A 87 -8.31 -6.33 5.88
N SER A 88 -9.09 -5.88 4.91
CA SER A 88 -10.51 -6.20 4.77
C SER A 88 -10.78 -7.69 4.51
N LEU A 89 -9.78 -8.44 4.06
CA LEU A 89 -9.84 -9.89 3.96
C LEU A 89 -9.70 -10.61 5.32
N GLY A 90 -9.64 -9.86 6.41
CA GLY A 90 -9.53 -10.40 7.77
C GLY A 90 -8.11 -10.77 8.18
N LYS A 91 -7.10 -10.29 7.49
CA LYS A 91 -5.69 -10.55 7.84
C LYS A 91 -5.18 -9.50 8.83
N PRO A 92 -4.40 -9.92 9.86
CA PRO A 92 -3.70 -8.97 10.71
C PRO A 92 -2.77 -8.05 9.90
N PRO A 93 -2.52 -6.82 10.36
CA PRO A 93 -1.66 -5.86 9.63
C PRO A 93 -0.27 -6.39 9.28
N GLU A 94 0.33 -7.20 10.15
CA GLU A 94 1.64 -7.81 9.94
C GLU A 94 1.61 -8.80 8.77
N VAL A 95 0.58 -9.62 8.71
CA VAL A 95 0.39 -10.60 7.63
C VAL A 95 0.05 -9.89 6.32
N ALA A 96 -0.84 -8.92 6.35
CA ALA A 96 -1.18 -8.09 5.19
C ALA A 96 0.06 -7.38 4.63
N GLY A 97 0.84 -6.74 5.50
CA GLY A 97 2.08 -6.06 5.12
C GLY A 97 3.10 -6.98 4.47
N THR A 98 3.32 -8.17 5.05
CA THR A 98 4.25 -9.16 4.50
C THR A 98 3.78 -9.67 3.14
N ALA A 99 2.49 -9.95 2.99
CA ALA A 99 1.92 -10.43 1.72
C ALA A 99 2.04 -9.37 0.61
N ILE A 100 1.71 -8.12 0.90
CA ILE A 100 1.83 -7.00 -0.05
C ILE A 100 3.29 -6.80 -0.46
N ASN A 101 4.22 -6.74 0.50
CA ASN A 101 5.64 -6.57 0.22
C ASN A 101 6.18 -7.71 -0.65
N GLY A 102 5.83 -8.95 -0.32
CA GLY A 102 6.24 -10.11 -1.11
C GLY A 102 5.72 -10.06 -2.55
N MET A 103 4.46 -9.70 -2.73
CA MET A 103 3.85 -9.55 -4.05
C MET A 103 4.51 -8.44 -4.85
N LEU A 104 4.64 -7.24 -4.29
CA LEU A 104 5.24 -6.09 -4.98
C LEU A 104 6.71 -6.32 -5.34
N MET A 105 7.47 -6.96 -4.45
CA MET A 105 8.88 -7.30 -4.74
C MET A 105 9.01 -8.31 -5.86
N LYS A 106 8.17 -9.35 -5.90
CA LYS A 106 8.16 -10.30 -7.01
C LYS A 106 7.81 -9.64 -8.34
N LEU A 107 6.81 -8.77 -8.35
CA LEU A 107 6.42 -8.04 -9.56
C LEU A 107 7.48 -7.02 -9.98
N SER A 108 8.17 -6.38 -9.05
CA SER A 108 9.29 -5.46 -9.35
C SER A 108 10.47 -6.16 -10.00
N THR A 109 10.65 -7.45 -9.73
CA THR A 109 11.76 -8.28 -10.24
C THR A 109 11.24 -9.40 -11.14
N VAL A 110 10.16 -9.15 -11.86
CA VAL A 110 9.47 -10.16 -12.67
C VAL A 110 10.38 -10.77 -13.73
N ASP A 111 11.28 -9.99 -14.32
CA ASP A 111 12.28 -10.42 -15.29
C ASP A 111 13.34 -11.36 -14.70
N LYS A 112 13.53 -11.35 -13.40
CA LYS A 112 14.51 -12.17 -12.68
C LYS A 112 13.89 -13.42 -12.03
N GLN A 113 12.58 -13.59 -12.14
CA GLN A 113 11.91 -14.75 -11.59
C GLN A 113 12.22 -16.01 -12.40
N GLY A 114 12.07 -17.18 -11.74
CA GLY A 114 12.38 -18.45 -12.35
C GLY A 114 11.40 -18.89 -13.45
N PRO A 115 11.73 -20.01 -14.16
CA PRO A 115 10.93 -20.46 -15.29
C PRO A 115 9.47 -20.75 -14.95
N LYS A 116 9.19 -21.28 -13.77
CA LYS A 116 7.81 -21.59 -13.32
C LYS A 116 6.94 -20.34 -13.21
N PHE A 117 7.51 -19.26 -12.67
CA PHE A 117 6.81 -17.98 -12.58
C PHE A 117 6.55 -17.38 -13.96
N LYS A 118 7.56 -17.41 -14.85
CA LYS A 118 7.43 -16.94 -16.25
C LYS A 118 6.42 -17.76 -17.04
N ALA A 119 6.37 -19.07 -16.84
CA ALA A 119 5.37 -19.94 -17.46
C ALA A 119 3.95 -19.61 -16.99
N ALA A 120 3.78 -19.32 -15.68
CA ALA A 120 2.50 -18.89 -15.13
C ALA A 120 2.04 -17.55 -15.73
N LEU A 121 2.93 -16.59 -15.88
CA LEU A 121 2.62 -15.31 -16.55
C LEU A 121 2.20 -15.53 -18.01
N SER A 122 2.90 -16.40 -18.74
CA SER A 122 2.57 -16.74 -20.13
C SER A 122 1.18 -17.36 -20.23
N ALA A 123 0.82 -18.25 -19.32
CA ALA A 123 -0.53 -18.82 -19.23
C ALA A 123 -1.62 -17.78 -18.99
N MET A 124 -1.27 -16.67 -18.32
CA MET A 124 -2.15 -15.51 -18.09
C MET A 124 -2.17 -14.52 -19.27
N GLY A 125 -1.46 -14.82 -20.35
CA GLY A 125 -1.32 -13.93 -21.50
C GLY A 125 -0.34 -12.77 -21.29
N MET A 126 0.57 -12.88 -20.31
CA MET A 126 1.54 -11.85 -19.96
C MET A 126 2.97 -12.31 -20.22
N SER A 127 3.86 -11.37 -20.53
CA SER A 127 5.30 -11.62 -20.55
C SER A 127 5.98 -10.87 -19.39
N ALA A 128 7.12 -11.39 -18.91
CA ALA A 128 7.89 -10.73 -17.87
C ALA A 128 8.35 -9.33 -18.30
N GLU A 129 8.82 -9.19 -19.53
CA GLU A 129 9.25 -7.89 -20.08
C GLU A 129 8.08 -6.92 -20.25
N GLY A 130 6.95 -7.38 -20.75
CA GLY A 130 5.74 -6.58 -20.93
C GLY A 130 5.18 -6.07 -19.60
N LEU A 131 5.15 -6.94 -18.58
CA LEU A 131 4.70 -6.57 -17.24
C LEU A 131 5.67 -5.58 -16.60
N LYS A 132 6.98 -5.77 -16.73
CA LYS A 132 8.00 -4.82 -16.23
C LYS A 132 7.85 -3.43 -16.84
N LYS A 133 7.63 -3.35 -18.15
CA LYS A 133 7.36 -2.07 -18.85
C LYS A 133 6.06 -1.43 -18.38
N ALA A 134 5.00 -2.22 -18.23
CA ALA A 134 3.72 -1.71 -17.74
C ALA A 134 3.83 -1.14 -16.32
N ILE A 135 4.55 -1.80 -15.42
CA ILE A 135 4.82 -1.31 -14.06
C ILE A 135 5.59 0.02 -14.10
N ALA A 136 6.61 0.14 -14.95
CA ALA A 136 7.39 1.36 -15.07
C ALA A 136 6.58 2.55 -15.60
N THR A 137 5.57 2.30 -16.42
CA THR A 137 4.71 3.32 -17.01
C THR A 137 3.51 3.66 -16.12
N ASP A 138 2.83 2.65 -15.59
CA ASP A 138 1.64 2.77 -14.73
C ASP A 138 1.61 1.60 -13.73
N ALA A 139 2.21 1.81 -12.57
CA ALA A 139 2.33 0.77 -11.55
C ALA A 139 0.97 0.26 -11.06
N GLN A 140 0.02 1.16 -10.81
CA GLN A 140 -1.31 0.77 -10.34
C GLN A 140 -2.09 0.01 -11.42
N GLY A 141 -2.10 0.52 -12.64
CA GLY A 141 -2.79 -0.13 -13.76
C GLY A 141 -2.21 -1.52 -14.05
N ALA A 142 -0.90 -1.66 -14.02
CA ALA A 142 -0.22 -2.95 -14.19
C ALA A 142 -0.57 -3.93 -13.06
N LEU A 143 -0.59 -3.47 -11.81
CA LEU A 143 -0.96 -4.29 -10.66
C LEU A 143 -2.42 -4.75 -10.75
N LEU A 144 -3.34 -3.85 -11.06
CA LEU A 144 -4.76 -4.18 -11.23
C LEU A 144 -4.97 -5.15 -12.38
N GLY A 145 -4.29 -4.95 -13.51
CA GLY A 145 -4.33 -5.88 -14.64
C GLY A 145 -3.83 -7.27 -14.28
N PHE A 146 -2.76 -7.36 -13.50
CA PHE A 146 -2.24 -8.62 -12.98
C PHE A 146 -3.24 -9.32 -12.05
N LEU A 147 -3.83 -8.57 -11.12
CA LEU A 147 -4.77 -9.13 -10.14
C LEU A 147 -6.11 -9.58 -10.75
N GLN A 148 -6.52 -8.97 -11.86
CA GLN A 148 -7.76 -9.31 -12.56
C GLN A 148 -7.63 -10.54 -13.49
N THR A 149 -6.44 -11.00 -13.72
CA THR A 149 -6.17 -12.18 -14.54
C THR A 149 -6.10 -13.42 -13.67
#